data_ac1b8bc682b234b84ae276fe5eb7b4c5
#
_entry.id   ac1b8bc682b234b84ae276fe5eb7b4c5
#
_cell.length_a   1.000
_cell.length_b   1.000
_cell.length_c   1.000
_cell.angle_alpha   90.00
_cell.angle_beta   90.00
_cell.angle_gamma   90.00
#
_symmetry.space_group_name_H-M   'P 1'
#
loop_
_entity.id
_entity.type
_entity.pdbx_description
1 polymer ?
#
loop_
_entity_poly.entity_id
_entity_poly.type
_entity_poly.pdbx_seq_one_letter_code
_entity_poly.pdbx_strand_id
1 'polypeptide(L)'
;MILKKIKILRKKFKQYKIDGYIIPKNDEYFSEYAKNDRLKNITGFSGSAGFAVVLKKQNYLFVDGRYTIQAHQQSSKNFKIIEIHKKLPHTIIKNFNLGYDPTLFTSKLLNKYFKNNNLISIDQNLIDQIFKFKEKPTNPFYSLDTKIVGEPYSSKISKVVRFLKNNKADYCFISAPENVAWLLNIRGYDNPNSPIANARLILNKKKEFFLITNEKKLKNLLLDKKIKKKQILPIKSLPQFLDNLKGKNFIIDNKTCSIFYEKIIKSNFNILKFDDPVYELKSIKNSNEIKHMIEAHKKDGLALTRFIYWIKNVNKKKITEVYAQNKLEKFRKLNKDYLFPSFDTIAGAGSNGAIVHYRANKKITKKIEQNDILLVDSGGQYHYGTTDVTRTISFSKQNKFIKNAYTNVLKGHIAVALTNLNKDDTGKKIDIRARKYLKKEGQDYAHGTGHGVGFFLNVHEGPQSISKHNSIKIKNGMILSNEPGFYKKNHFGIRIENLIYAKKTKRSFNFENLTLAPLEKDLINYELLNKIEKDYLFKYHLNIYSEFSGLLNKKERKWLATLI
;
A
#
# COMPACT_ATOMS: atom_id res chain seq x y z
N MET A 1 -24.31 18.92 -4.74
CA MET A 1 -22.98 19.16 -5.40
C MET A 1 -22.61 18.03 -6.36
N ILE A 2 -22.63 16.74 -5.97
CA ILE A 2 -22.27 15.58 -6.81
C ILE A 2 -23.16 15.47 -8.05
N LEU A 3 -24.49 15.55 -7.91
CA LEU A 3 -25.42 15.50 -9.06
C LEU A 3 -25.13 16.56 -10.13
N LYS A 4 -24.76 17.79 -9.73
CA LYS A 4 -24.37 18.84 -10.69
C LYS A 4 -23.16 18.42 -11.52
N LYS A 5 -22.18 17.81 -10.87
CA LYS A 5 -20.95 17.31 -11.52
C LYS A 5 -21.23 16.18 -12.50
N ILE A 6 -22.09 15.22 -12.12
CA ILE A 6 -22.55 14.13 -12.98
C ILE A 6 -23.29 14.68 -14.21
N LYS A 7 -24.18 15.69 -14.04
CA LYS A 7 -24.87 16.35 -15.13
C LYS A 7 -23.89 17.01 -16.12
N ILE A 8 -22.86 17.69 -15.63
CA ILE A 8 -21.82 18.32 -16.48
C ILE A 8 -21.04 17.24 -17.25
N LEU A 9 -20.65 16.14 -16.61
CA LEU A 9 -19.98 15.03 -17.28
C LEU A 9 -20.83 14.44 -18.40
N ARG A 10 -22.12 14.19 -18.15
CA ARG A 10 -23.06 13.65 -19.15
C ARG A 10 -23.25 14.55 -20.38
N LYS A 11 -23.18 15.89 -20.24
CA LYS A 11 -23.22 16.81 -21.37
C LYS A 11 -22.12 16.57 -22.39
N LYS A 12 -20.96 16.06 -21.95
CA LYS A 12 -19.83 15.75 -22.83
C LYS A 12 -20.00 14.44 -23.62
N PHE A 13 -20.92 13.55 -23.20
CA PHE A 13 -21.10 12.24 -23.83
C PHE A 13 -21.47 12.32 -25.32
N LYS A 14 -22.29 13.31 -25.71
CA LYS A 14 -22.68 13.52 -27.12
C LYS A 14 -21.45 13.85 -27.98
N GLN A 15 -20.59 14.75 -27.51
CA GLN A 15 -19.36 15.18 -28.19
C GLN A 15 -18.42 14.00 -28.51
N TYR A 16 -18.27 13.07 -27.55
CA TYR A 16 -17.36 11.91 -27.67
C TYR A 16 -18.06 10.64 -28.16
N LYS A 17 -19.34 10.70 -28.54
CA LYS A 17 -20.16 9.56 -29.00
C LYS A 17 -20.12 8.37 -28.03
N ILE A 18 -20.19 8.63 -26.71
CA ILE A 18 -20.15 7.62 -25.65
C ILE A 18 -21.49 7.53 -24.91
N ASP A 19 -21.74 6.37 -24.30
CA ASP A 19 -22.90 6.11 -23.44
C ASP A 19 -22.54 6.22 -21.96
N GLY A 20 -21.23 6.18 -21.64
CA GLY A 20 -20.72 6.31 -20.29
C GLY A 20 -19.23 6.56 -20.24
N TYR A 21 -18.73 6.91 -19.04
CA TYR A 21 -17.32 7.20 -18.80
C TYR A 21 -16.82 6.45 -17.56
N ILE A 22 -15.63 5.85 -17.66
CA ILE A 22 -14.99 5.08 -16.60
C ILE A 22 -13.98 5.96 -15.85
N ILE A 23 -14.09 6.03 -14.52
CA ILE A 23 -13.28 6.89 -13.67
C ILE A 23 -12.58 6.04 -12.62
N PRO A 24 -11.27 5.77 -12.72
CA PRO A 24 -10.52 5.01 -11.74
C PRO A 24 -10.09 5.87 -10.55
N LYS A 25 -9.61 5.23 -9.50
CA LYS A 25 -9.02 5.87 -8.32
C LYS A 25 -7.60 6.38 -8.57
N ASN A 26 -6.81 5.61 -9.32
CA ASN A 26 -5.39 5.88 -9.57
C ASN A 26 -5.15 7.12 -10.45
N ASP A 27 -3.92 7.60 -10.42
CA ASP A 27 -3.37 8.57 -11.36
C ASP A 27 -2.62 7.88 -12.52
N GLU A 28 -1.94 8.67 -13.34
CA GLU A 28 -1.15 8.21 -14.49
C GLU A 28 0.06 7.32 -14.13
N TYR A 29 0.44 7.27 -12.86
CA TYR A 29 1.48 6.39 -12.32
C TYR A 29 0.91 5.19 -11.56
N PHE A 30 -0.41 5.01 -11.57
CA PHE A 30 -1.12 3.98 -10.81
C PHE A 30 -0.88 4.07 -9.29
N SER A 31 -0.62 5.29 -8.80
CA SER A 31 -0.38 5.55 -7.38
C SER A 31 -1.63 5.25 -6.53
N GLU A 32 -1.47 4.52 -5.44
CA GLU A 32 -2.56 4.21 -4.50
C GLU A 32 -3.13 5.49 -3.85
N TYR A 33 -2.24 6.43 -3.51
CA TYR A 33 -2.59 7.71 -2.87
C TYR A 33 -2.43 8.88 -3.85
N ALA A 34 -3.15 8.82 -4.96
CA ALA A 34 -3.13 9.86 -5.98
C ALA A 34 -3.54 11.24 -5.41
N LYS A 35 -2.73 12.27 -5.64
CA LYS A 35 -3.04 13.66 -5.19
C LYS A 35 -4.31 14.20 -5.84
N ASN A 36 -4.51 13.92 -7.12
CA ASN A 36 -5.69 14.33 -7.89
C ASN A 36 -6.72 13.20 -7.88
N ASP A 37 -7.53 13.16 -6.83
CA ASP A 37 -8.53 12.10 -6.62
C ASP A 37 -9.78 12.36 -7.46
N ARG A 38 -9.74 11.93 -8.73
CA ARG A 38 -10.83 12.06 -9.69
C ARG A 38 -12.07 11.30 -9.22
N LEU A 39 -11.89 10.11 -8.67
CA LEU A 39 -12.98 9.28 -8.16
C LEU A 39 -13.73 9.99 -7.01
N LYS A 40 -13.02 10.48 -6.01
CA LYS A 40 -13.61 11.22 -4.89
C LYS A 40 -14.35 12.47 -5.35
N ASN A 41 -13.81 13.18 -6.32
CA ASN A 41 -14.41 14.41 -6.82
C ASN A 41 -15.77 14.19 -7.47
N ILE A 42 -15.99 13.06 -8.16
CA ILE A 42 -17.25 12.75 -8.83
C ILE A 42 -18.21 11.93 -7.97
N THR A 43 -17.70 11.10 -7.04
CA THR A 43 -18.54 10.19 -6.24
C THR A 43 -18.72 10.62 -4.79
N GLY A 44 -17.79 11.37 -4.22
CA GLY A 44 -17.64 11.61 -2.78
C GLY A 44 -16.90 10.50 -2.04
N PHE A 45 -16.62 9.36 -2.68
CA PHE A 45 -15.93 8.23 -2.08
C PHE A 45 -14.44 8.50 -1.87
N SER A 46 -13.96 8.34 -0.65
CA SER A 46 -12.58 8.65 -0.25
C SER A 46 -11.69 7.42 -0.03
N GLY A 47 -12.16 6.20 -0.29
CA GLY A 47 -11.35 4.99 -0.19
C GLY A 47 -10.17 4.98 -1.17
N SER A 48 -9.13 4.19 -0.92
CA SER A 48 -7.91 4.18 -1.75
C SER A 48 -8.01 3.25 -2.97
N ALA A 49 -9.02 2.39 -3.08
CA ALA A 49 -9.22 1.51 -4.23
C ALA A 49 -10.67 1.51 -4.71
N GLY A 50 -10.86 1.37 -6.03
CA GLY A 50 -12.16 1.34 -6.68
C GLY A 50 -12.20 2.15 -7.97
N PHE A 51 -13.34 2.11 -8.65
CA PHE A 51 -13.62 2.94 -9.83
C PHE A 51 -15.12 3.14 -10.00
N ALA A 52 -15.49 4.22 -10.66
CA ALA A 52 -16.89 4.49 -11.01
C ALA A 52 -17.13 4.34 -12.51
N VAL A 53 -18.39 4.02 -12.86
CA VAL A 53 -18.90 4.13 -14.22
C VAL A 53 -20.13 5.01 -14.17
N VAL A 54 -20.07 6.15 -14.87
CA VAL A 54 -21.19 7.07 -15.03
C VAL A 54 -21.82 6.82 -16.41
N LEU A 55 -23.04 6.28 -16.46
CA LEU A 55 -23.81 6.08 -17.67
C LEU A 55 -24.84 7.22 -17.87
N LYS A 56 -25.49 7.30 -19.03
CA LYS A 56 -26.55 8.28 -19.33
C LYS A 56 -27.65 8.31 -18.26
N LYS A 57 -28.10 7.14 -17.78
CA LYS A 57 -29.22 7.05 -16.82
C LYS A 57 -28.80 6.57 -15.42
N GLN A 58 -27.71 5.80 -15.28
CA GLN A 58 -27.31 5.12 -14.06
C GLN A 58 -25.83 5.36 -13.74
N ASN A 59 -25.47 5.31 -12.44
CA ASN A 59 -24.09 5.40 -11.99
C ASN A 59 -23.75 4.20 -11.11
N TYR A 60 -22.54 3.66 -11.27
CA TYR A 60 -22.02 2.55 -10.48
C TYR A 60 -20.72 2.94 -9.82
N LEU A 61 -20.53 2.52 -8.56
CA LEU A 61 -19.26 2.57 -7.86
C LEU A 61 -18.85 1.14 -7.48
N PHE A 62 -17.75 0.69 -8.05
CA PHE A 62 -17.18 -0.64 -7.82
C PHE A 62 -16.08 -0.56 -6.76
N VAL A 63 -16.20 -1.36 -5.70
CA VAL A 63 -15.26 -1.41 -4.59
C VAL A 63 -14.96 -2.85 -4.18
N ASP A 64 -13.84 -3.09 -3.51
CA ASP A 64 -13.58 -4.37 -2.84
C ASP A 64 -14.17 -4.41 -1.43
N GLY A 65 -14.10 -5.58 -0.77
CA GLY A 65 -14.76 -5.82 0.51
C GLY A 65 -14.29 -4.92 1.66
N ARG A 66 -13.09 -4.31 1.56
CA ARG A 66 -12.56 -3.37 2.57
C ARG A 66 -13.36 -2.06 2.61
N TYR A 67 -13.98 -1.68 1.50
CA TYR A 67 -14.61 -0.38 1.31
C TYR A 67 -16.13 -0.40 1.24
N THR A 68 -16.79 -1.56 1.38
CA THR A 68 -18.25 -1.70 1.22
C THR A 68 -19.01 -0.74 2.13
N ILE A 69 -18.71 -0.73 3.43
CA ILE A 69 -19.40 0.12 4.42
C ILE A 69 -19.17 1.60 4.09
N GLN A 70 -17.93 1.99 3.83
CA GLN A 70 -17.55 3.36 3.52
C GLN A 70 -18.22 3.88 2.23
N ALA A 71 -18.25 3.06 1.17
CA ALA A 71 -18.87 3.41 -0.09
C ALA A 71 -20.38 3.65 0.07
N HIS A 72 -21.08 2.81 0.83
CA HIS A 72 -22.50 3.02 1.14
C HIS A 72 -22.74 4.32 1.90
N GLN A 73 -21.95 4.63 2.92
CA GLN A 73 -22.08 5.86 3.70
C GLN A 73 -21.81 7.13 2.89
N GLN A 74 -20.84 7.09 1.96
CA GLN A 74 -20.38 8.28 1.26
C GLN A 74 -21.05 8.51 -0.09
N SER A 75 -21.53 7.47 -0.79
CA SER A 75 -21.87 7.55 -2.21
C SER A 75 -23.21 6.93 -2.61
N SER A 76 -23.90 6.18 -1.74
CA SER A 76 -25.11 5.41 -2.08
C SER A 76 -26.27 6.27 -2.61
N LYS A 77 -26.35 7.56 -2.24
CA LYS A 77 -27.37 8.48 -2.74
C LYS A 77 -27.33 8.70 -4.27
N ASN A 78 -26.16 8.54 -4.90
CA ASN A 78 -25.95 8.86 -6.32
C ASN A 78 -25.38 7.70 -7.13
N PHE A 79 -24.90 6.63 -6.47
CA PHE A 79 -24.24 5.49 -7.09
C PHE A 79 -24.79 4.17 -6.54
N LYS A 80 -25.02 3.20 -7.42
CA LYS A 80 -25.16 1.80 -7.00
C LYS A 80 -23.80 1.27 -6.60
N ILE A 81 -23.68 0.85 -5.34
CA ILE A 81 -22.43 0.27 -4.80
C ILE A 81 -22.38 -1.21 -5.17
N ILE A 82 -21.30 -1.61 -5.82
CA ILE A 82 -21.08 -3.01 -6.27
C ILE A 82 -19.76 -3.53 -5.69
N GLU A 83 -19.83 -4.64 -4.99
CA GLU A 83 -18.65 -5.36 -4.52
C GLU A 83 -18.07 -6.20 -5.66
N ILE A 84 -16.84 -5.87 -6.11
CA ILE A 84 -16.22 -6.49 -7.30
C ILE A 84 -16.07 -8.01 -7.15
N HIS A 85 -15.81 -8.50 -5.93
CA HIS A 85 -15.65 -9.93 -5.68
C HIS A 85 -16.96 -10.72 -5.79
N LYS A 86 -18.12 -10.05 -5.63
CA LYS A 86 -19.45 -10.65 -5.80
C LYS A 86 -19.97 -10.54 -7.23
N LYS A 87 -19.68 -9.41 -7.90
CA LYS A 87 -20.21 -9.14 -9.23
C LYS A 87 -19.25 -8.30 -10.08
N LEU A 88 -18.75 -8.90 -11.15
CA LEU A 88 -17.82 -8.24 -12.05
C LEU A 88 -18.53 -7.21 -12.96
N PRO A 89 -17.88 -6.08 -13.30
CA PRO A 89 -18.47 -5.01 -14.11
C PRO A 89 -19.07 -5.47 -15.44
N HIS A 90 -18.37 -6.34 -16.20
CA HIS A 90 -18.83 -6.86 -17.47
C HIS A 90 -20.11 -7.71 -17.40
N THR A 91 -20.55 -8.12 -16.21
CA THR A 91 -21.81 -8.85 -16.01
C THR A 91 -23.01 -7.91 -15.89
N ILE A 92 -22.77 -6.64 -15.56
CA ILE A 92 -23.79 -5.60 -15.30
C ILE A 92 -23.83 -4.58 -16.45
N ILE A 93 -22.66 -4.18 -16.96
CA ILE A 93 -22.48 -3.14 -17.97
C ILE A 93 -22.07 -3.85 -19.25
N LYS A 94 -22.99 -3.86 -20.24
CA LYS A 94 -22.83 -4.57 -21.51
C LYS A 94 -23.37 -3.73 -22.65
N ASN A 95 -22.74 -3.83 -23.82
CA ASN A 95 -23.18 -3.23 -25.07
C ASN A 95 -23.26 -1.67 -25.03
N PHE A 96 -22.38 -1.04 -24.26
CA PHE A 96 -22.23 0.41 -24.21
C PHE A 96 -20.95 0.87 -24.89
N ASN A 97 -20.96 2.06 -25.44
CA ASN A 97 -19.78 2.81 -25.83
C ASN A 97 -19.22 3.50 -24.56
N LEU A 98 -18.15 2.96 -23.99
CA LEU A 98 -17.56 3.48 -22.76
C LEU A 98 -16.28 4.25 -23.04
N GLY A 99 -16.29 5.55 -22.71
CA GLY A 99 -15.11 6.40 -22.75
C GLY A 99 -14.18 6.13 -21.56
N TYR A 100 -12.87 6.19 -21.81
CA TYR A 100 -11.85 6.07 -20.76
C TYR A 100 -10.59 6.87 -21.12
N ASP A 101 -9.81 7.25 -20.12
CA ASP A 101 -8.50 7.88 -20.30
C ASP A 101 -7.41 6.79 -20.45
N PRO A 102 -6.71 6.71 -21.60
CA PRO A 102 -5.74 5.64 -21.86
C PRO A 102 -4.48 5.71 -20.95
N THR A 103 -4.24 6.84 -20.30
CA THR A 103 -3.11 6.99 -19.35
C THR A 103 -3.39 6.35 -17.99
N LEU A 104 -4.67 6.10 -17.65
CA LEU A 104 -5.13 5.62 -16.35
C LEU A 104 -5.50 4.14 -16.32
N PHE A 105 -5.42 3.43 -17.43
CA PHE A 105 -5.79 2.03 -17.54
C PHE A 105 -4.73 1.20 -18.25
N THR A 106 -4.59 -0.04 -17.82
CA THR A 106 -3.87 -1.06 -18.56
C THR A 106 -4.84 -1.86 -19.43
N SER A 107 -4.37 -2.41 -20.54
CA SER A 107 -5.18 -3.27 -21.43
C SER A 107 -5.73 -4.49 -20.67
N LYS A 108 -4.93 -5.06 -19.75
CA LYS A 108 -5.34 -6.18 -18.88
C LYS A 108 -6.54 -5.83 -18.01
N LEU A 109 -6.54 -4.63 -17.40
CA LEU A 109 -7.61 -4.18 -16.50
C LEU A 109 -8.92 -3.95 -17.26
N LEU A 110 -8.86 -3.24 -18.40
CA LEU A 110 -10.04 -2.99 -19.22
C LEU A 110 -10.65 -4.28 -19.77
N ASN A 111 -9.83 -5.19 -20.28
CA ASN A 111 -10.29 -6.49 -20.77
C ASN A 111 -10.93 -7.32 -19.66
N LYS A 112 -10.38 -7.30 -18.44
CA LYS A 112 -10.94 -8.02 -17.30
C LYS A 112 -12.34 -7.52 -16.93
N TYR A 113 -12.53 -6.21 -16.92
CA TYR A 113 -13.75 -5.61 -16.36
C TYR A 113 -14.79 -5.15 -17.39
N PHE A 114 -14.40 -4.87 -18.63
CA PHE A 114 -15.27 -4.22 -19.61
C PHE A 114 -15.29 -4.92 -20.98
N LYS A 115 -14.87 -6.17 -21.10
CA LYS A 115 -14.76 -6.94 -22.36
C LYS A 115 -16.04 -6.99 -23.21
N ASN A 116 -17.22 -6.75 -22.61
CA ASN A 116 -18.52 -6.81 -23.29
C ASN A 116 -19.01 -5.41 -23.74
N ASN A 117 -18.10 -4.44 -23.87
CA ASN A 117 -18.40 -3.06 -24.25
C ASN A 117 -17.47 -2.58 -25.37
N ASN A 118 -17.91 -1.59 -26.13
CA ASN A 118 -17.02 -0.87 -27.03
C ASN A 118 -16.26 0.20 -26.24
N LEU A 119 -14.93 0.14 -26.24
CA LEU A 119 -14.06 0.99 -25.43
C LEU A 119 -13.47 2.12 -26.28
N ILE A 120 -13.82 3.37 -25.95
CA ILE A 120 -13.41 4.56 -26.69
C ILE A 120 -12.35 5.32 -25.89
N SER A 121 -11.13 5.38 -26.42
CA SER A 121 -10.01 6.13 -25.85
C SER A 121 -10.28 7.64 -25.98
N ILE A 122 -10.13 8.38 -24.87
CA ILE A 122 -10.29 9.83 -24.81
C ILE A 122 -9.03 10.42 -24.19
N ASP A 123 -8.23 11.11 -24.99
CA ASP A 123 -6.91 11.60 -24.59
C ASP A 123 -6.96 12.75 -23.57
N GLN A 124 -8.06 13.53 -23.56
CA GLN A 124 -8.31 14.56 -22.57
C GLN A 124 -9.27 14.08 -21.50
N ASN A 125 -8.79 13.81 -20.31
CA ASN A 125 -9.59 13.31 -19.20
C ASN A 125 -10.83 14.18 -18.94
N LEU A 126 -12.04 13.60 -19.05
CA LEU A 126 -13.29 14.36 -18.92
C LEU A 126 -13.51 14.93 -17.50
N ILE A 127 -12.91 14.31 -16.48
CA ILE A 127 -12.98 14.81 -15.10
C ILE A 127 -12.08 16.04 -14.92
N ASP A 128 -10.89 16.04 -15.52
CA ASP A 128 -9.97 17.18 -15.48
C ASP A 128 -10.51 18.42 -16.19
N GLN A 129 -11.38 18.23 -17.20
CA GLN A 129 -12.11 19.33 -17.85
C GLN A 129 -13.21 19.94 -16.96
N ILE A 130 -13.69 19.22 -15.96
CA ILE A 130 -14.73 19.67 -15.02
C ILE A 130 -14.12 20.28 -13.77
N PHE A 131 -12.93 19.75 -13.36
CA PHE A 131 -12.23 20.16 -12.15
C PHE A 131 -10.84 20.67 -12.47
N LYS A 132 -10.54 21.89 -12.08
CA LYS A 132 -9.17 22.40 -12.06
C LYS A 132 -8.44 21.83 -10.85
N PHE A 133 -7.56 20.87 -11.07
CA PHE A 133 -6.66 20.40 -10.02
C PHE A 133 -5.49 21.39 -9.87
N LYS A 134 -5.03 21.57 -8.61
CA LYS A 134 -3.84 22.38 -8.35
C LYS A 134 -2.61 21.73 -8.97
N GLU A 135 -1.75 22.53 -9.58
CA GLU A 135 -0.45 22.05 -10.06
C GLU A 135 0.36 21.43 -8.92
N LYS A 136 1.04 20.34 -9.24
CA LYS A 136 1.92 19.66 -8.28
C LYS A 136 3.25 20.43 -8.21
N PRO A 137 3.80 20.67 -6.99
CA PRO A 137 5.16 21.20 -6.89
C PRO A 137 6.15 20.26 -7.57
N THR A 138 7.13 20.82 -8.25
CA THR A 138 8.22 20.09 -8.92
C THR A 138 9.40 19.92 -7.98
N ASN A 139 9.26 19.08 -6.95
CA ASN A 139 10.37 18.77 -6.06
C ASN A 139 11.45 17.98 -6.79
N PRO A 140 12.74 18.33 -6.65
CA PRO A 140 13.84 17.58 -7.25
C PRO A 140 13.92 16.15 -6.69
N PHE A 141 14.32 15.21 -7.54
CA PHE A 141 14.72 13.88 -7.11
C PHE A 141 16.11 13.92 -6.46
N TYR A 142 16.38 12.97 -5.59
CA TYR A 142 17.68 12.81 -4.94
C TYR A 142 18.14 11.36 -4.98
N SER A 143 19.45 11.14 -4.95
CA SER A 143 20.06 9.81 -4.94
C SER A 143 20.29 9.31 -3.52
N LEU A 144 20.20 8.00 -3.32
CA LEU A 144 20.65 7.33 -2.11
C LEU A 144 22.06 6.79 -2.30
N ASP A 145 22.89 6.95 -1.27
CA ASP A 145 24.24 6.41 -1.25
C ASP A 145 24.22 4.88 -1.25
N THR A 146 25.23 4.24 -1.87
CA THR A 146 25.37 2.78 -1.89
C THR A 146 25.55 2.20 -0.50
N LYS A 147 26.13 2.94 0.45
CA LYS A 147 26.23 2.52 1.86
C LYS A 147 24.86 2.32 2.51
N ILE A 148 23.83 3.04 2.04
CA ILE A 148 22.44 2.93 2.52
C ILE A 148 21.74 1.77 1.83
N VAL A 149 21.78 1.73 0.49
CA VAL A 149 21.01 0.76 -0.31
C VAL A 149 21.71 -0.58 -0.49
N GLY A 150 22.99 -0.70 -0.13
CA GLY A 150 23.78 -1.94 -0.18
C GLY A 150 24.17 -2.43 -1.56
N GLU A 151 23.58 -1.91 -2.65
CA GLU A 151 23.84 -2.34 -4.03
C GLU A 151 23.83 -1.15 -4.98
N PRO A 152 24.90 -0.94 -5.81
CA PRO A 152 24.94 0.13 -6.80
C PRO A 152 23.91 -0.13 -7.92
N TYR A 153 23.35 0.95 -8.48
CA TYR A 153 22.34 0.84 -9.54
C TYR A 153 22.86 0.12 -10.79
N SER A 154 24.15 0.21 -11.10
CA SER A 154 24.77 -0.50 -12.24
C SER A 154 24.67 -2.01 -12.11
N SER A 155 24.82 -2.56 -10.89
CA SER A 155 24.59 -3.98 -10.59
C SER A 155 23.11 -4.36 -10.80
N LYS A 156 22.18 -3.56 -10.29
CA LYS A 156 20.75 -3.77 -10.46
C LYS A 156 20.33 -3.74 -11.94
N ILE A 157 20.84 -2.78 -12.73
CA ILE A 157 20.63 -2.72 -14.19
C ILE A 157 21.15 -4.00 -14.85
N SER A 158 22.32 -4.50 -14.46
CA SER A 158 22.89 -5.74 -15.03
C SER A 158 21.99 -6.95 -14.82
N LYS A 159 21.27 -7.03 -13.68
CA LYS A 159 20.28 -8.10 -13.42
C LYS A 159 19.09 -8.00 -14.39
N VAL A 160 18.57 -6.79 -14.60
CA VAL A 160 17.46 -6.58 -15.55
C VAL A 160 17.89 -6.84 -16.99
N VAL A 161 19.11 -6.43 -17.38
CA VAL A 161 19.65 -6.72 -18.72
C VAL A 161 19.84 -8.22 -18.95
N ARG A 162 20.21 -9.00 -17.92
CA ARG A 162 20.23 -10.47 -18.02
C ARG A 162 18.84 -11.02 -18.32
N PHE A 163 17.80 -10.50 -17.66
CA PHE A 163 16.42 -10.87 -17.96
C PHE A 163 16.03 -10.54 -19.41
N LEU A 164 16.39 -9.33 -19.92
CA LEU A 164 16.17 -8.97 -21.33
C LEU A 164 16.79 -9.97 -22.29
N LYS A 165 18.07 -10.32 -22.09
CA LYS A 165 18.81 -11.24 -22.93
C LYS A 165 18.19 -12.64 -22.94
N ASN A 166 17.82 -13.15 -21.76
CA ASN A 166 17.18 -14.47 -21.62
C ASN A 166 15.83 -14.55 -22.36
N ASN A 167 15.11 -13.42 -22.47
CA ASN A 167 13.83 -13.33 -23.16
C ASN A 167 13.95 -12.79 -24.61
N LYS A 168 15.16 -12.72 -25.18
CA LYS A 168 15.42 -12.25 -26.54
C LYS A 168 14.81 -10.88 -26.85
N ALA A 169 14.80 -9.98 -25.84
CA ALA A 169 14.27 -8.62 -25.94
C ALA A 169 15.39 -7.60 -26.13
N ASP A 170 15.11 -6.57 -26.92
CA ASP A 170 16.04 -5.46 -27.14
C ASP A 170 15.89 -4.37 -26.07
N TYR A 171 14.65 -4.17 -25.61
CA TYR A 171 14.28 -3.12 -24.67
C TYR A 171 13.28 -3.63 -23.64
N CYS A 172 13.23 -2.96 -22.48
CA CYS A 172 12.07 -3.03 -21.60
C CYS A 172 11.62 -1.63 -21.14
N PHE A 173 10.32 -1.50 -20.92
CA PHE A 173 9.69 -0.32 -20.36
C PHE A 173 9.31 -0.58 -18.91
N ILE A 174 10.01 0.05 -17.98
CA ILE A 174 9.69 0.02 -16.56
C ILE A 174 8.74 1.18 -16.29
N SER A 175 7.46 0.86 -16.18
CA SER A 175 6.36 1.83 -16.04
C SER A 175 6.04 2.19 -14.59
N ALA A 176 6.35 1.30 -13.65
CA ALA A 176 6.10 1.50 -12.22
C ALA A 176 7.17 2.43 -11.60
N PRO A 177 6.80 3.60 -11.05
CA PRO A 177 7.77 4.57 -10.54
C PRO A 177 8.56 4.06 -9.34
N GLU A 178 7.98 3.23 -8.48
CA GLU A 178 8.68 2.58 -7.36
C GLU A 178 9.78 1.63 -7.85
N ASN A 179 9.59 0.97 -8.99
CA ASN A 179 10.58 0.11 -9.60
C ASN A 179 11.74 0.93 -10.19
N VAL A 180 11.44 2.04 -10.86
CA VAL A 180 12.46 2.99 -11.33
C VAL A 180 13.25 3.57 -10.15
N ALA A 181 12.56 3.98 -9.09
CA ALA A 181 13.17 4.55 -7.89
C ALA A 181 14.13 3.57 -7.22
N TRP A 182 13.72 2.29 -7.08
CA TRP A 182 14.59 1.24 -6.52
C TRP A 182 15.77 0.90 -7.45
N LEU A 183 15.49 0.77 -8.76
CA LEU A 183 16.49 0.36 -9.75
C LEU A 183 17.63 1.38 -9.84
N LEU A 184 17.30 2.67 -9.85
CA LEU A 184 18.28 3.75 -9.97
C LEU A 184 18.80 4.30 -8.63
N ASN A 185 18.33 3.74 -7.50
CA ASN A 185 18.64 4.25 -6.16
C ASN A 185 18.29 5.74 -6.00
N ILE A 186 17.14 6.16 -6.50
CA ILE A 186 16.64 7.54 -6.40
C ILE A 186 15.34 7.60 -5.60
N ARG A 187 15.08 8.76 -4.99
CA ARG A 187 13.82 9.03 -4.28
C ARG A 187 13.32 10.43 -4.67
N GLY A 188 12.07 10.69 -4.32
CA GLY A 188 11.40 11.98 -4.57
C GLY A 188 10.19 12.14 -3.66
N TYR A 189 9.56 13.31 -3.70
CA TYR A 189 8.38 13.64 -2.88
C TYR A 189 7.12 13.85 -3.74
N ASP A 190 6.98 13.04 -4.79
CA ASP A 190 5.84 13.14 -5.70
C ASP A 190 4.54 12.58 -5.11
N ASN A 191 4.65 11.59 -4.24
CA ASN A 191 3.54 10.97 -3.53
C ASN A 191 3.49 11.44 -2.07
N PRO A 192 2.29 11.57 -1.47
CA PRO A 192 2.14 12.13 -0.12
C PRO A 192 2.71 11.24 0.99
N ASN A 193 2.72 9.92 0.77
CA ASN A 193 3.03 8.93 1.80
C ASN A 193 4.21 8.01 1.45
N SER A 194 4.80 8.21 0.27
CA SER A 194 5.92 7.39 -0.22
C SER A 194 6.99 8.26 -0.84
N PRO A 195 8.28 8.02 -0.58
CA PRO A 195 9.37 8.81 -1.15
C PRO A 195 9.66 8.39 -2.60
N ILE A 196 8.63 8.41 -3.45
CA ILE A 196 8.67 7.96 -4.84
C ILE A 196 9.04 9.12 -5.77
N ALA A 197 9.99 8.85 -6.67
CA ALA A 197 10.31 9.67 -7.83
C ALA A 197 9.42 9.24 -9.01
N ASN A 198 8.38 10.01 -9.33
CA ASN A 198 7.47 9.68 -10.42
C ASN A 198 8.17 9.82 -11.79
N ALA A 199 8.72 8.71 -12.24
CA ALA A 199 9.40 8.56 -13.53
C ALA A 199 9.09 7.20 -14.14
N ARG A 200 9.30 7.08 -15.45
CA ARG A 200 9.33 5.81 -16.19
C ARG A 200 10.69 5.65 -16.84
N LEU A 201 11.03 4.44 -17.26
CA LEU A 201 12.36 4.17 -17.78
C LEU A 201 12.32 3.21 -18.94
N ILE A 202 13.05 3.50 -20.01
CA ILE A 202 13.40 2.56 -21.07
C ILE A 202 14.81 2.08 -20.80
N LEU A 203 15.01 0.75 -20.78
CA LEU A 203 16.32 0.13 -20.64
C LEU A 203 16.59 -0.78 -21.83
N ASN A 204 17.81 -0.72 -22.40
CA ASN A 204 18.21 -1.59 -23.49
C ASN A 204 19.21 -2.69 -23.04
N LYS A 205 19.42 -3.68 -23.91
CA LYS A 205 20.36 -4.80 -23.66
C LYS A 205 21.85 -4.39 -23.57
N LYS A 206 22.19 -3.14 -23.92
CA LYS A 206 23.54 -2.55 -23.77
C LYS A 206 23.74 -1.83 -22.44
N LYS A 207 22.77 -1.90 -21.51
CA LYS A 207 22.74 -1.22 -20.20
C LYS A 207 22.52 0.30 -20.29
N GLU A 208 22.12 0.82 -21.45
CA GLU A 208 21.73 2.21 -21.58
C GLU A 208 20.28 2.38 -21.14
N PHE A 209 20.02 3.44 -20.40
CA PHE A 209 18.66 3.74 -19.96
C PHE A 209 18.28 5.20 -20.27
N PHE A 210 16.97 5.41 -20.44
CA PHE A 210 16.37 6.72 -20.71
C PHE A 210 15.23 6.96 -19.73
N LEU A 211 15.36 8.06 -18.97
CA LEU A 211 14.44 8.40 -17.89
C LEU A 211 13.36 9.35 -18.39
N ILE A 212 12.10 8.93 -18.32
CA ILE A 212 10.94 9.68 -18.79
C ILE A 212 10.28 10.36 -17.59
N THR A 213 10.50 11.67 -17.44
CA THR A 213 9.92 12.50 -16.37
C THR A 213 10.03 14.00 -16.74
N ASN A 214 9.56 14.87 -15.85
CA ASN A 214 9.77 16.32 -15.97
C ASN A 214 11.24 16.68 -15.67
N GLU A 215 11.92 17.30 -16.60
CA GLU A 215 13.36 17.68 -16.49
C GLU A 215 13.68 18.51 -15.24
N LYS A 216 12.77 19.40 -14.82
CA LYS A 216 12.96 20.22 -13.61
C LYS A 216 13.21 19.38 -12.36
N LYS A 217 12.72 18.13 -12.32
CA LYS A 217 12.92 17.21 -11.20
C LYS A 217 14.32 16.58 -11.16
N LEU A 218 15.04 16.64 -12.26
CA LEU A 218 16.33 15.96 -12.43
C LEU A 218 17.55 16.82 -12.05
N LYS A 219 17.34 18.08 -11.62
CA LYS A 219 18.40 19.05 -11.32
C LYS A 219 19.48 18.45 -10.40
N ASN A 220 19.10 17.89 -9.25
CA ASN A 220 20.09 17.34 -8.30
C ASN A 220 20.82 16.12 -8.87
N LEU A 221 20.10 15.22 -9.57
CA LEU A 221 20.70 14.02 -10.17
C LEU A 221 21.74 14.37 -11.27
N LEU A 222 21.54 15.49 -11.96
CA LEU A 222 22.51 16.01 -12.94
C LEU A 222 23.73 16.62 -12.23
N LEU A 223 23.53 17.42 -11.19
CA LEU A 223 24.60 18.00 -10.37
C LEU A 223 25.45 16.91 -9.72
N ASP A 224 24.83 15.89 -9.15
CA ASP A 224 25.48 14.73 -8.54
C ASP A 224 26.10 13.76 -9.57
N LYS A 225 26.03 14.08 -10.87
CA LYS A 225 26.50 13.22 -11.99
C LYS A 225 25.90 11.80 -11.96
N LYS A 226 24.74 11.64 -11.31
CA LYS A 226 24.02 10.37 -11.23
C LYS A 226 23.43 9.96 -12.57
N ILE A 227 23.01 10.93 -13.36
CA ILE A 227 22.53 10.79 -14.74
C ILE A 227 23.21 11.82 -15.66
N LYS A 228 23.19 11.54 -16.97
CA LYS A 228 23.70 12.45 -18.02
C LYS A 228 22.53 13.05 -18.80
N LYS A 229 22.67 14.24 -19.38
CA LYS A 229 21.62 14.88 -20.20
C LYS A 229 21.05 13.97 -21.29
N LYS A 230 21.88 13.18 -21.96
CA LYS A 230 21.47 12.21 -23.00
C LYS A 230 20.57 11.06 -22.49
N GLN A 231 20.46 10.88 -21.19
CA GLN A 231 19.59 9.89 -20.56
C GLN A 231 18.21 10.45 -20.18
N ILE A 232 17.97 11.73 -20.44
CA ILE A 232 16.69 12.38 -20.17
C ILE A 232 15.84 12.32 -21.44
N LEU A 233 14.63 11.80 -21.31
CA LEU A 233 13.67 11.69 -22.41
C LEU A 233 12.37 12.39 -22.03
N PRO A 234 12.13 13.60 -22.57
CA PRO A 234 10.84 14.27 -22.42
C PRO A 234 9.71 13.42 -23.00
N ILE A 235 8.56 13.37 -22.32
CA ILE A 235 7.43 12.53 -22.77
C ILE A 235 6.97 12.89 -24.20
N LYS A 236 7.03 14.16 -24.57
CA LYS A 236 6.64 14.64 -25.91
C LYS A 236 7.55 14.10 -27.02
N SER A 237 8.81 13.81 -26.69
CA SER A 237 9.82 13.29 -27.62
C SER A 237 9.80 11.76 -27.71
N LEU A 238 8.97 11.07 -26.92
CA LEU A 238 8.96 9.62 -26.86
C LEU A 238 8.62 8.97 -28.21
N PRO A 239 7.61 9.39 -28.98
CA PRO A 239 7.32 8.79 -30.29
C PRO A 239 8.53 8.86 -31.23
N GLN A 240 9.07 10.07 -31.48
CA GLN A 240 10.23 10.27 -32.33
C GLN A 240 11.48 9.50 -31.84
N PHE A 241 11.65 9.39 -30.52
CA PHE A 241 12.73 8.60 -29.95
C PHE A 241 12.60 7.13 -30.31
N LEU A 242 11.38 6.56 -30.18
CA LEU A 242 11.11 5.15 -30.53
C LEU A 242 11.30 4.86 -32.02
N ASP A 243 10.92 5.81 -32.90
CA ASP A 243 11.11 5.70 -34.36
C ASP A 243 12.60 5.55 -34.73
N ASN A 244 13.51 6.15 -33.96
CA ASN A 244 14.95 6.08 -34.19
C ASN A 244 15.64 4.87 -33.51
N LEU A 245 14.93 4.09 -32.72
CA LEU A 245 15.52 2.91 -32.08
C LEU A 245 15.62 1.73 -33.04
N LYS A 246 16.74 1.00 -32.96
CA LYS A 246 16.95 -0.24 -33.71
C LYS A 246 16.64 -1.45 -32.84
N GLY A 247 15.83 -2.37 -33.35
CA GLY A 247 15.46 -3.60 -32.64
C GLY A 247 14.08 -4.09 -33.05
N LYS A 248 13.62 -5.22 -32.47
CA LYS A 248 12.33 -5.84 -32.80
C LYS A 248 11.42 -5.98 -31.59
N ASN A 249 11.99 -6.37 -30.45
CA ASN A 249 11.24 -6.86 -29.30
C ASN A 249 11.33 -5.91 -28.10
N PHE A 250 10.18 -5.53 -27.56
CA PHE A 250 10.07 -4.61 -26.41
C PHE A 250 9.24 -5.26 -25.30
N ILE A 251 9.83 -5.43 -24.11
CA ILE A 251 9.10 -5.94 -22.93
C ILE A 251 8.32 -4.83 -22.26
N ILE A 252 7.05 -5.12 -21.96
CA ILE A 252 6.21 -4.32 -21.09
C ILE A 252 5.54 -5.21 -20.02
N ASP A 253 5.27 -4.63 -18.84
CA ASP A 253 4.39 -5.27 -17.86
C ASP A 253 2.94 -4.79 -18.07
N ASN A 254 2.05 -5.70 -18.48
CA ASN A 254 0.64 -5.38 -18.74
C ASN A 254 -0.19 -5.10 -17.47
N LYS A 255 0.42 -5.18 -16.29
CA LYS A 255 -0.20 -4.81 -15.00
C LYS A 255 0.03 -3.33 -14.68
N THR A 256 1.10 -2.72 -15.22
CA THR A 256 1.53 -1.35 -14.88
C THR A 256 1.75 -0.44 -16.09
N CYS A 257 1.94 -0.99 -17.29
CA CYS A 257 2.03 -0.21 -18.51
C CYS A 257 0.63 0.25 -18.96
N SER A 258 0.40 1.57 -19.01
CA SER A 258 -0.88 2.09 -19.49
C SER A 258 -1.06 1.87 -20.99
N ILE A 259 -2.33 1.85 -21.42
CA ILE A 259 -2.71 1.71 -22.84
C ILE A 259 -2.06 2.80 -23.71
N PHE A 260 -1.90 4.00 -23.16
CA PHE A 260 -1.21 5.10 -23.84
C PHE A 260 0.22 4.69 -24.26
N TYR A 261 1.03 4.20 -23.32
CA TYR A 261 2.40 3.78 -23.61
C TYR A 261 2.46 2.47 -24.42
N GLU A 262 1.57 1.51 -24.13
CA GLU A 262 1.46 0.27 -24.89
C GLU A 262 1.21 0.56 -26.38
N LYS A 263 0.31 1.50 -26.72
CA LYS A 263 0.03 1.90 -28.12
C LYS A 263 1.26 2.53 -28.79
N ILE A 264 1.92 3.48 -28.14
CA ILE A 264 3.08 4.17 -28.70
C ILE A 264 4.25 3.18 -28.94
N ILE A 265 4.49 2.24 -28.03
CA ILE A 265 5.55 1.23 -28.21
C ILE A 265 5.17 0.24 -29.31
N LYS A 266 3.90 -0.17 -29.39
CA LYS A 266 3.40 -1.12 -30.37
C LYS A 266 3.49 -0.63 -31.81
N SER A 267 3.51 0.69 -32.06
CA SER A 267 3.66 1.21 -33.43
C SER A 267 5.00 0.86 -34.07
N ASN A 268 6.04 0.63 -33.27
CA ASN A 268 7.39 0.38 -33.78
C ASN A 268 7.99 -0.97 -33.39
N PHE A 269 7.40 -1.67 -32.39
CA PHE A 269 7.99 -2.88 -31.81
C PHE A 269 6.98 -4.00 -31.58
N ASN A 270 7.47 -5.25 -31.65
CA ASN A 270 6.75 -6.39 -31.13
C ASN A 270 6.74 -6.33 -29.60
N ILE A 271 5.55 -6.34 -29.01
CA ILE A 271 5.40 -6.30 -27.56
C ILE A 271 5.48 -7.71 -26.97
N LEU A 272 6.43 -7.90 -26.07
CA LEU A 272 6.52 -9.08 -25.21
C LEU A 272 5.94 -8.72 -23.81
N LYS A 273 4.92 -9.45 -23.36
CA LYS A 273 4.24 -9.20 -22.09
C LYS A 273 4.82 -10.08 -21.00
N PHE A 274 5.60 -9.49 -20.11
CA PHE A 274 6.18 -10.13 -18.92
C PHE A 274 5.90 -9.26 -17.69
N ASP A 275 5.90 -9.89 -16.51
CA ASP A 275 5.95 -9.16 -15.25
C ASP A 275 7.29 -8.41 -15.16
N ASP A 276 7.27 -7.17 -14.67
CA ASP A 276 8.49 -6.38 -14.50
C ASP A 276 9.42 -7.08 -13.49
N PRO A 277 10.64 -7.49 -13.92
CA PRO A 277 11.58 -8.23 -13.06
C PRO A 277 12.02 -7.47 -11.83
N VAL A 278 11.88 -6.15 -11.82
CA VAL A 278 12.27 -5.32 -10.68
C VAL A 278 11.37 -5.59 -9.47
N TYR A 279 10.10 -6.00 -9.66
CA TYR A 279 9.23 -6.36 -8.53
C TYR A 279 9.82 -7.51 -7.69
N GLU A 280 10.32 -8.56 -8.32
CA GLU A 280 10.94 -9.65 -7.60
C GLU A 280 12.28 -9.22 -6.98
N LEU A 281 13.12 -8.51 -7.74
CA LEU A 281 14.43 -8.07 -7.27
C LEU A 281 14.34 -7.19 -6.03
N LYS A 282 13.44 -6.20 -6.00
CA LYS A 282 13.29 -5.29 -4.84
C LYS A 282 12.56 -5.92 -3.66
N SER A 283 11.79 -6.98 -3.88
CA SER A 283 11.09 -7.68 -2.79
C SER A 283 12.07 -8.37 -1.84
N ILE A 284 13.24 -8.78 -2.33
CA ILE A 284 14.31 -9.45 -1.57
C ILE A 284 15.29 -8.37 -1.07
N LYS A 285 15.12 -7.96 0.18
CA LYS A 285 15.98 -6.96 0.81
C LYS A 285 17.36 -7.54 1.12
N ASN A 286 18.40 -6.78 0.76
CA ASN A 286 19.77 -7.11 1.14
C ASN A 286 20.04 -6.77 2.60
N SER A 287 21.24 -7.12 3.11
CA SER A 287 21.60 -6.92 4.52
C SER A 287 21.54 -5.45 4.98
N ASN A 288 21.92 -4.50 4.12
CA ASN A 288 21.87 -3.08 4.45
C ASN A 288 20.42 -2.58 4.53
N GLU A 289 19.59 -2.96 3.56
CA GLU A 289 18.16 -2.63 3.55
C GLU A 289 17.47 -3.20 4.81
N ILE A 290 17.73 -4.47 5.19
CA ILE A 290 17.20 -5.07 6.42
C ILE A 290 17.68 -4.32 7.66
N LYS A 291 18.98 -3.98 7.75
CA LYS A 291 19.53 -3.21 8.88
C LYS A 291 18.79 -1.88 9.07
N HIS A 292 18.61 -1.13 8.01
CA HIS A 292 17.90 0.15 8.09
C HIS A 292 16.40 -0.02 8.42
N MET A 293 15.76 -1.08 7.91
CA MET A 293 14.37 -1.39 8.29
C MET A 293 14.26 -1.71 9.78
N ILE A 294 15.18 -2.50 10.37
CA ILE A 294 15.22 -2.78 11.82
C ILE A 294 15.33 -1.46 12.60
N GLU A 295 16.26 -0.58 12.24
CA GLU A 295 16.45 0.70 12.91
C GLU A 295 15.22 1.63 12.82
N ALA A 296 14.55 1.66 11.66
CA ALA A 296 13.31 2.41 11.52
C ALA A 296 12.19 1.88 12.44
N HIS A 297 12.08 0.55 12.57
CA HIS A 297 11.08 -0.08 13.45
C HIS A 297 11.37 0.11 14.94
N LYS A 298 12.63 0.18 15.37
CA LYS A 298 12.99 0.57 16.74
C LYS A 298 12.53 1.99 17.05
N LYS A 299 12.78 2.93 16.15
CA LYS A 299 12.35 4.33 16.30
C LYS A 299 10.84 4.47 16.34
N ASP A 300 10.13 3.77 15.47
CA ASP A 300 8.67 3.76 15.43
C ASP A 300 8.06 3.06 16.65
N GLY A 301 8.64 1.94 17.07
CA GLY A 301 8.22 1.18 18.24
C GLY A 301 8.30 1.98 19.53
N LEU A 302 9.34 2.80 19.71
CA LEU A 302 9.43 3.72 20.85
C LEU A 302 8.31 4.76 20.84
N ALA A 303 8.00 5.34 19.67
CA ALA A 303 6.90 6.32 19.53
C ALA A 303 5.55 5.68 19.86
N LEU A 304 5.31 4.45 19.38
CA LEU A 304 4.09 3.68 19.69
C LEU A 304 3.99 3.28 21.14
N THR A 305 5.08 2.85 21.77
CA THR A 305 5.11 2.51 23.20
C THR A 305 4.70 3.71 24.06
N ARG A 306 5.25 4.91 23.77
CA ARG A 306 4.85 6.16 24.42
C ARG A 306 3.40 6.54 24.15
N PHE A 307 2.94 6.36 22.92
CA PHE A 307 1.56 6.63 22.57
C PHE A 307 0.58 5.71 23.29
N ILE A 308 0.85 4.39 23.35
CA ILE A 308 -0.02 3.42 24.03
C ILE A 308 -0.08 3.73 25.51
N TYR A 309 1.06 3.99 26.15
CA TYR A 309 1.08 4.45 27.53
C TYR A 309 0.24 5.72 27.73
N TRP A 310 0.46 6.73 26.90
CA TRP A 310 -0.27 8.00 27.00
C TRP A 310 -1.77 7.81 26.82
N ILE A 311 -2.22 7.10 25.77
CA ILE A 311 -3.65 6.96 25.47
C ILE A 311 -4.38 6.14 26.55
N LYS A 312 -3.70 5.20 27.21
CA LYS A 312 -4.28 4.43 28.34
C LYS A 312 -4.45 5.28 29.59
N ASN A 313 -3.60 6.26 29.83
CA ASN A 313 -3.55 7.04 31.07
C ASN A 313 -4.20 8.44 30.97
N VAL A 314 -4.47 8.94 29.77
CA VAL A 314 -5.06 10.27 29.57
C VAL A 314 -6.57 10.27 29.88
N ASN A 315 -7.08 11.41 30.40
CA ASN A 315 -8.53 11.60 30.57
C ASN A 315 -9.24 11.62 29.19
N LYS A 316 -10.11 10.65 28.94
CA LYS A 316 -10.82 10.46 27.67
C LYS A 316 -11.84 11.55 27.34
N LYS A 317 -12.33 12.34 28.35
CA LYS A 317 -13.39 13.33 28.14
C LYS A 317 -13.15 14.32 27.01
N LYS A 318 -11.87 14.56 26.64
CA LYS A 318 -11.47 15.51 25.59
C LYS A 318 -10.78 14.83 24.38
N ILE A 319 -10.72 13.51 24.33
CA ILE A 319 -9.95 12.79 23.30
C ILE A 319 -10.87 12.33 22.18
N THR A 320 -10.59 12.77 20.95
CA THR A 320 -11.23 12.29 19.73
C THR A 320 -10.25 11.41 18.95
N GLU A 321 -10.75 10.65 17.96
CA GLU A 321 -9.95 9.86 17.05
C GLU A 321 -8.88 10.71 16.34
N VAL A 322 -9.27 11.90 15.84
CA VAL A 322 -8.32 12.85 15.21
C VAL A 322 -7.28 13.36 16.20
N TYR A 323 -7.67 13.58 17.46
CA TYR A 323 -6.70 13.98 18.48
C TYR A 323 -5.68 12.87 18.75
N ALA A 324 -6.13 11.62 18.84
CA ALA A 324 -5.27 10.45 19.02
C ALA A 324 -4.29 10.30 17.85
N GLN A 325 -4.76 10.39 16.59
CA GLN A 325 -3.90 10.37 15.40
C GLN A 325 -2.80 11.44 15.48
N ASN A 326 -3.19 12.68 15.74
CA ASN A 326 -2.25 13.81 15.82
C ASN A 326 -1.25 13.64 16.97
N LYS A 327 -1.65 13.01 18.07
CA LYS A 327 -0.75 12.76 19.21
C LYS A 327 0.29 11.69 18.87
N LEU A 328 -0.12 10.62 18.18
CA LEU A 328 0.81 9.59 17.69
C LEU A 328 1.83 10.21 16.72
N GLU A 329 1.36 11.02 15.78
CA GLU A 329 2.23 11.76 14.87
C GLU A 329 3.25 12.65 15.60
N LYS A 330 2.82 13.31 16.70
CA LYS A 330 3.72 14.10 17.56
C LYS A 330 4.80 13.24 18.21
N PHE A 331 4.47 12.02 18.65
CA PHE A 331 5.49 11.10 19.21
C PHE A 331 6.49 10.65 18.15
N ARG A 332 6.06 10.38 16.93
CA ARG A 332 6.95 10.05 15.80
C ARG A 332 7.90 11.19 15.48
N LYS A 333 7.40 12.44 15.47
CA LYS A 333 8.19 13.66 15.21
C LYS A 333 9.24 13.99 16.26
N LEU A 334 9.23 13.33 17.41
CA LEU A 334 10.34 13.43 18.38
C LEU A 334 11.63 12.79 17.85
N ASN A 335 11.51 11.90 16.87
CA ASN A 335 12.66 11.30 16.20
C ASN A 335 13.01 12.11 14.94
N LYS A 336 14.24 12.61 14.88
CA LYS A 336 14.74 13.44 13.76
C LYS A 336 14.75 12.74 12.40
N ASP A 337 14.77 11.40 12.40
CA ASP A 337 14.78 10.61 11.17
C ASP A 337 13.36 10.34 10.63
N TYR A 338 12.32 10.71 11.38
CA TYR A 338 10.94 10.63 10.91
C TYR A 338 10.67 11.71 9.85
N LEU A 339 10.08 11.33 8.72
CA LEU A 339 9.80 12.23 7.61
C LEU A 339 8.32 12.57 7.51
N PHE A 340 7.48 11.57 7.33
CA PHE A 340 6.03 11.70 7.15
C PHE A 340 5.34 10.32 7.30
N PRO A 341 3.99 10.27 7.42
CA PRO A 341 3.27 9.01 7.51
C PRO A 341 3.45 8.15 6.25
N SER A 342 3.62 6.83 6.41
CA SER A 342 3.65 5.88 5.27
C SER A 342 2.27 5.68 4.63
N PHE A 343 1.20 6.05 5.36
CA PHE A 343 -0.19 6.19 4.90
C PHE A 343 -0.97 7.03 5.91
N ASP A 344 -2.18 7.45 5.54
CA ASP A 344 -3.03 8.20 6.46
C ASP A 344 -3.44 7.33 7.65
N THR A 345 -3.07 7.73 8.86
CA THR A 345 -3.36 7.00 10.09
C THR A 345 -4.85 6.70 10.24
N ILE A 346 -5.19 5.46 10.55
CA ILE A 346 -6.52 5.00 10.91
C ILE A 346 -6.60 4.98 12.44
N ALA A 347 -7.56 5.69 13.01
CA ALA A 347 -7.90 5.59 14.43
C ALA A 347 -9.41 5.49 14.54
N GLY A 348 -9.92 4.29 14.79
CA GLY A 348 -11.34 3.99 14.86
C GLY A 348 -11.76 3.52 16.25
N ALA A 349 -12.58 4.32 16.95
CA ALA A 349 -13.12 3.99 18.26
C ALA A 349 -14.48 3.28 18.14
N GLY A 350 -14.66 2.17 18.86
CA GLY A 350 -15.89 1.38 18.85
C GLY A 350 -16.32 1.01 17.42
N SER A 351 -17.51 1.40 17.00
CA SER A 351 -18.09 1.05 15.69
C SER A 351 -17.28 1.54 14.49
N ASN A 352 -16.51 2.62 14.62
CA ASN A 352 -15.65 3.12 13.56
C ASN A 352 -14.47 2.16 13.28
N GLY A 353 -13.99 1.44 14.30
CA GLY A 353 -12.99 0.39 14.14
C GLY A 353 -13.43 -0.77 13.25
N ALA A 354 -14.74 -0.97 13.05
CA ALA A 354 -15.28 -1.98 12.13
C ALA A 354 -15.09 -1.63 10.65
N ILE A 355 -14.74 -0.38 10.33
CA ILE A 355 -14.45 0.08 8.97
C ILE A 355 -12.95 -0.07 8.73
N VAL A 356 -12.55 -1.09 7.98
CA VAL A 356 -11.14 -1.54 7.83
C VAL A 356 -10.18 -0.38 7.50
N HIS A 357 -10.57 0.52 6.60
CA HIS A 357 -9.79 1.71 6.22
C HIS A 357 -10.51 3.01 6.63
N TYR A 358 -10.94 3.07 7.88
CA TYR A 358 -11.61 4.24 8.43
C TYR A 358 -10.69 5.47 8.37
N ARG A 359 -11.25 6.63 8.03
CA ARG A 359 -10.52 7.89 8.00
C ARG A 359 -11.24 8.96 8.81
N ALA A 360 -10.81 9.13 10.03
CA ALA A 360 -11.24 10.26 10.84
C ALA A 360 -10.70 11.58 10.28
N ASN A 361 -11.49 12.61 10.30
CA ASN A 361 -11.11 13.98 9.96
C ASN A 361 -11.90 14.97 10.82
N LYS A 362 -11.59 16.27 10.76
CA LYS A 362 -12.24 17.30 11.60
C LYS A 362 -13.76 17.31 11.51
N LYS A 363 -14.37 16.85 10.40
CA LYS A 363 -15.83 16.80 10.21
C LYS A 363 -16.42 15.44 10.60
N ILE A 364 -15.61 14.38 10.55
CA ILE A 364 -16.00 13.00 10.84
C ILE A 364 -15.00 12.46 11.85
N THR A 365 -15.29 12.62 13.13
CA THR A 365 -14.46 12.11 14.22
C THR A 365 -15.35 11.80 15.42
N LYS A 366 -15.12 10.67 16.05
CA LYS A 366 -15.81 10.25 17.27
C LYS A 366 -14.95 10.62 18.49
N LYS A 367 -15.62 10.95 19.59
CA LYS A 367 -15.01 10.99 20.91
C LYS A 367 -14.73 9.56 21.35
N ILE A 368 -13.57 9.32 21.95
CA ILE A 368 -13.19 8.00 22.46
C ILE A 368 -13.79 7.84 23.85
N GLU A 369 -14.68 6.88 24.04
CA GLU A 369 -15.30 6.58 25.31
C GLU A 369 -14.52 5.54 26.11
N GLN A 370 -14.70 5.53 27.44
CA GLN A 370 -13.99 4.61 28.34
C GLN A 370 -14.25 3.12 28.01
N ASN A 371 -15.45 2.80 27.52
CA ASN A 371 -15.85 1.43 27.17
C ASN A 371 -15.56 1.06 25.72
N ASP A 372 -15.05 2.00 24.91
CA ASP A 372 -14.63 1.69 23.55
C ASP A 372 -13.34 0.83 23.55
N ILE A 373 -13.17 0.03 22.51
CA ILE A 373 -11.83 -0.37 22.06
C ILE A 373 -11.43 0.52 20.89
N LEU A 374 -10.15 0.91 20.85
CA LEU A 374 -9.59 1.78 19.83
C LEU A 374 -8.66 0.96 18.94
N LEU A 375 -9.00 0.86 17.66
CA LEU A 375 -8.11 0.35 16.64
C LEU A 375 -7.28 1.50 16.08
N VAL A 376 -5.94 1.41 16.19
CA VAL A 376 -5.01 2.37 15.60
C VAL A 376 -4.09 1.63 14.64
N ASP A 377 -4.17 2.02 13.37
CA ASP A 377 -3.33 1.50 12.30
C ASP A 377 -2.55 2.67 11.68
N SER A 378 -1.23 2.58 11.65
CA SER A 378 -0.36 3.70 11.35
C SER A 378 1.05 3.26 11.01
N GLY A 379 1.74 4.06 10.22
CA GLY A 379 3.13 3.83 9.87
C GLY A 379 3.87 5.13 9.56
N GLY A 380 5.17 5.06 9.43
CA GLY A 380 6.03 6.18 9.10
C GLY A 380 7.07 5.87 8.04
N GLN A 381 7.43 6.89 7.29
CA GLN A 381 8.64 6.91 6.49
C GLN A 381 9.76 7.52 7.34
N TYR A 382 10.85 6.79 7.47
CA TYR A 382 12.05 7.18 8.22
C TYR A 382 13.27 7.22 7.28
N HIS A 383 14.34 7.86 7.69
CA HIS A 383 15.67 7.68 7.10
C HIS A 383 16.34 6.42 7.72
N TYR A 384 16.38 5.22 7.14
CA TYR A 384 15.78 4.84 5.87
C TYR A 384 14.90 3.62 6.11
N GLY A 385 13.60 3.76 6.00
CA GLY A 385 12.71 2.62 6.22
C GLY A 385 11.26 3.02 6.22
N THR A 386 10.40 2.04 5.96
CA THR A 386 8.95 2.18 5.93
C THR A 386 8.35 1.29 7.00
N THR A 387 7.52 1.84 7.90
CA THR A 387 6.86 1.07 8.96
C THR A 387 5.36 0.99 8.72
N ASP A 388 4.76 -0.07 9.29
CA ASP A 388 3.34 -0.36 9.29
C ASP A 388 2.99 -1.17 10.54
N VAL A 389 1.98 -0.74 11.31
CA VAL A 389 1.62 -1.39 12.57
C VAL A 389 0.20 -1.07 12.98
N THR A 390 -0.55 -2.09 13.35
CA THR A 390 -1.87 -1.93 13.98
C THR A 390 -1.86 -2.42 15.42
N ARG A 391 -2.51 -1.65 16.30
CA ARG A 391 -2.84 -2.06 17.67
C ARG A 391 -4.32 -1.81 17.96
N THR A 392 -4.93 -2.76 18.64
CA THR A 392 -6.26 -2.58 19.25
C THR A 392 -6.07 -2.40 20.75
N ILE A 393 -6.54 -1.29 21.28
CA ILE A 393 -6.28 -0.82 22.65
C ILE A 393 -7.58 -0.78 23.43
N SER A 394 -7.59 -1.24 24.67
CA SER A 394 -8.72 -1.17 25.60
C SER A 394 -8.44 -0.18 26.74
N PHE A 395 -9.51 0.44 27.24
CA PHE A 395 -9.45 1.41 28.33
C PHE A 395 -10.21 0.95 29.58
N SER A 396 -10.96 -0.15 29.45
CA SER A 396 -11.71 -0.78 30.55
C SER A 396 -11.80 -2.28 30.34
N LYS A 397 -12.27 -2.99 31.37
CA LYS A 397 -12.54 -4.45 31.26
C LYS A 397 -13.59 -4.69 30.17
N GLN A 398 -13.26 -5.52 29.21
CA GLN A 398 -14.15 -5.89 28.11
C GLN A 398 -14.87 -7.22 28.38
N ASN A 399 -16.01 -7.43 27.70
CA ASN A 399 -16.78 -8.67 27.81
C ASN A 399 -16.02 -9.86 27.19
N LYS A 400 -16.48 -11.08 27.52
CA LYS A 400 -15.86 -12.35 27.07
C LYS A 400 -15.80 -12.47 25.55
N PHE A 401 -16.83 -11.99 24.83
CA PHE A 401 -16.87 -12.05 23.37
C PHE A 401 -15.73 -11.25 22.72
N ILE A 402 -15.52 -10.00 23.16
CA ILE A 402 -14.43 -9.14 22.64
C ILE A 402 -13.06 -9.75 22.97
N LYS A 403 -12.88 -10.23 24.21
CA LYS A 403 -11.63 -10.89 24.63
C LYS A 403 -11.34 -12.16 23.82
N ASN A 404 -12.33 -12.99 23.59
CA ASN A 404 -12.18 -14.21 22.78
C ASN A 404 -11.86 -13.87 21.32
N ALA A 405 -12.56 -12.88 20.72
CA ALA A 405 -12.29 -12.43 19.37
C ALA A 405 -10.86 -11.88 19.23
N TYR A 406 -10.42 -11.02 20.16
CA TYR A 406 -9.05 -10.51 20.19
C TYR A 406 -8.02 -11.64 20.31
N THR A 407 -8.27 -12.60 21.20
CA THR A 407 -7.36 -13.72 21.41
C THR A 407 -7.28 -14.63 20.19
N ASN A 408 -8.37 -14.86 19.47
CA ASN A 408 -8.35 -15.64 18.23
C ASN A 408 -7.57 -14.93 17.11
N VAL A 409 -7.68 -13.58 17.00
CA VAL A 409 -6.85 -12.78 16.09
C VAL A 409 -5.37 -12.88 16.50
N LEU A 410 -5.08 -12.76 17.81
CA LEU A 410 -3.72 -12.88 18.35
C LEU A 410 -3.11 -14.26 18.07
N LYS A 411 -3.86 -15.34 18.26
CA LYS A 411 -3.41 -16.71 17.93
C LYS A 411 -3.07 -16.85 16.45
N GLY A 412 -3.88 -16.26 15.56
CA GLY A 412 -3.61 -16.20 14.13
C GLY A 412 -2.31 -15.43 13.83
N HIS A 413 -2.12 -14.28 14.48
CA HIS A 413 -0.91 -13.46 14.37
C HIS A 413 0.35 -14.23 14.85
N ILE A 414 0.28 -14.90 15.99
CA ILE A 414 1.37 -15.74 16.52
C ILE A 414 1.66 -16.91 15.59
N ALA A 415 0.63 -17.56 15.05
CA ALA A 415 0.79 -18.70 14.13
C ALA A 415 1.52 -18.31 12.82
N VAL A 416 1.32 -17.08 12.33
CA VAL A 416 2.11 -16.53 11.22
C VAL A 416 3.55 -16.27 11.64
N ALA A 417 3.75 -15.57 12.76
CA ALA A 417 5.09 -15.23 13.24
C ALA A 417 5.97 -16.49 13.50
N LEU A 418 5.36 -17.59 13.94
CA LEU A 418 6.03 -18.88 14.21
C LEU A 418 6.03 -19.84 13.00
N THR A 419 5.77 -19.35 11.79
CA THR A 419 5.76 -20.21 10.59
C THR A 419 7.15 -20.72 10.25
N ASN A 420 7.28 -22.04 10.08
CA ASN A 420 8.46 -22.66 9.49
C ASN A 420 8.36 -22.57 7.95
N LEU A 421 9.14 -21.67 7.35
CA LEU A 421 9.13 -21.39 5.91
C LEU A 421 9.75 -22.52 5.05
N ASN A 422 10.41 -23.53 5.65
CA ASN A 422 10.79 -24.72 4.92
C ASN A 422 9.57 -25.61 4.58
N LYS A 423 8.47 -25.49 5.37
CA LYS A 423 7.22 -26.26 5.19
C LYS A 423 6.13 -25.43 4.52
N ASP A 424 5.88 -24.22 5.05
CA ASP A 424 4.80 -23.31 4.62
C ASP A 424 5.42 -22.09 3.93
N ASP A 425 5.86 -22.29 2.69
CA ASP A 425 6.71 -21.37 1.92
C ASP A 425 5.94 -20.39 1.04
N THR A 426 4.60 -20.41 1.02
CA THR A 426 3.78 -19.54 0.18
C THR A 426 2.77 -18.72 0.98
N GLY A 427 2.43 -17.54 0.48
CA GLY A 427 1.43 -16.68 1.13
C GLY A 427 0.08 -17.38 1.38
N LYS A 428 -0.34 -18.27 0.47
CA LYS A 428 -1.57 -19.07 0.60
C LYS A 428 -1.53 -20.02 1.81
N LYS A 429 -0.42 -20.74 2.00
CA LYS A 429 -0.27 -21.68 3.14
C LYS A 429 -0.25 -20.91 4.48
N ILE A 430 0.44 -19.77 4.51
CA ILE A 430 0.54 -18.93 5.70
C ILE A 430 -0.82 -18.30 6.06
N ASP A 431 -1.60 -17.85 5.07
CA ASP A 431 -2.95 -17.30 5.26
C ASP A 431 -3.91 -18.30 5.92
N ILE A 432 -3.79 -19.59 5.57
CA ILE A 432 -4.58 -20.66 6.21
C ILE A 432 -4.28 -20.74 7.71
N ARG A 433 -3.00 -20.63 8.10
CA ARG A 433 -2.57 -20.65 9.52
C ARG A 433 -3.16 -19.47 10.29
N ALA A 434 -3.12 -18.26 9.70
CA ALA A 434 -3.66 -17.06 10.31
C ALA A 434 -5.17 -17.15 10.60
N ARG A 435 -5.93 -17.68 9.63
CA ARG A 435 -7.40 -17.72 9.71
C ARG A 435 -7.94 -18.88 10.54
N LYS A 436 -7.13 -19.88 10.87
CA LYS A 436 -7.54 -21.13 11.50
C LYS A 436 -8.41 -20.92 12.75
N TYR A 437 -8.02 -20.00 13.63
CA TYR A 437 -8.67 -19.80 14.92
C TYR A 437 -10.00 -19.06 14.80
N LEU A 438 -10.07 -18.04 13.95
CA LEU A 438 -11.33 -17.35 13.66
C LEU A 438 -12.34 -18.26 12.94
N LYS A 439 -11.87 -19.05 11.96
CA LYS A 439 -12.75 -19.98 11.23
C LYS A 439 -13.37 -21.06 12.10
N LYS A 440 -12.71 -21.49 13.18
CA LYS A 440 -13.29 -22.42 14.16
C LYS A 440 -14.54 -21.85 14.84
N GLU A 441 -14.61 -20.52 14.97
CA GLU A 441 -15.76 -19.80 15.54
C GLU A 441 -16.72 -19.27 14.46
N GLY A 442 -16.64 -19.77 13.22
CA GLY A 442 -17.46 -19.30 12.11
C GLY A 442 -17.17 -17.87 11.67
N GLN A 443 -15.99 -17.33 12.03
CA GLN A 443 -15.57 -15.95 11.76
C GLN A 443 -14.47 -15.89 10.70
N ASP A 444 -14.37 -14.75 10.00
CA ASP A 444 -13.32 -14.47 9.02
C ASP A 444 -13.21 -12.97 8.78
N TYR A 445 -12.20 -12.55 8.01
CA TYR A 445 -12.00 -11.16 7.57
C TYR A 445 -11.84 -11.08 6.06
N ALA A 446 -12.23 -9.92 5.48
CA ALA A 446 -12.35 -9.73 4.03
C ALA A 446 -11.08 -9.21 3.33
N HIS A 447 -9.99 -9.00 4.06
CA HIS A 447 -8.71 -8.55 3.50
C HIS A 447 -7.66 -9.67 3.49
N GLY A 448 -6.50 -9.44 2.88
CA GLY A 448 -5.33 -10.33 2.98
C GLY A 448 -4.79 -10.34 4.41
N THR A 449 -4.12 -11.40 4.79
CA THR A 449 -3.44 -11.46 6.10
C THR A 449 -2.16 -10.64 6.12
N GLY A 450 -1.63 -10.28 4.95
CA GLY A 450 -0.46 -9.44 4.85
C GLY A 450 -0.05 -9.13 3.41
N HIS A 451 0.76 -8.11 3.27
CA HIS A 451 1.33 -7.62 2.01
C HIS A 451 2.84 -7.45 2.15
N GLY A 452 3.56 -7.34 1.04
CA GLY A 452 4.96 -6.94 1.07
C GLY A 452 5.11 -5.47 1.44
N VAL A 453 6.29 -5.11 1.94
CA VAL A 453 6.63 -3.72 2.30
C VAL A 453 7.93 -3.30 1.64
N GLY A 454 7.95 -2.09 1.07
CA GLY A 454 9.11 -1.54 0.38
C GLY A 454 10.17 -0.99 1.34
N PHE A 455 11.42 -1.04 0.91
CA PHE A 455 12.52 -0.39 1.61
C PHE A 455 12.56 1.10 1.29
N PHE A 456 12.08 1.92 2.21
CA PHE A 456 11.96 3.36 2.02
C PHE A 456 11.29 3.69 0.66
N LEU A 457 10.12 3.06 0.45
CA LEU A 457 9.26 3.12 -0.74
C LEU A 457 7.79 2.99 -0.32
N ASN A 458 6.95 2.33 -1.15
CA ASN A 458 5.54 2.10 -0.82
C ASN A 458 5.39 1.17 0.39
N VAL A 459 4.42 1.46 1.24
CA VAL A 459 4.01 0.55 2.32
C VAL A 459 3.45 -0.74 1.75
N HIS A 460 2.65 -0.67 0.68
CA HIS A 460 2.18 -1.85 -0.06
C HIS A 460 3.12 -2.17 -1.22
N GLU A 461 3.75 -3.33 -1.17
CA GLU A 461 4.67 -3.81 -2.20
C GLU A 461 4.33 -5.26 -2.59
N GLY A 462 4.48 -5.61 -3.87
CA GLY A 462 4.42 -6.97 -4.36
C GLY A 462 5.79 -7.46 -4.85
N PRO A 463 5.89 -8.72 -5.32
CA PRO A 463 4.79 -9.65 -5.63
C PRO A 463 4.31 -10.52 -4.44
N GLN A 464 5.06 -10.55 -3.33
CA GLN A 464 4.74 -11.36 -2.15
C GLN A 464 3.57 -10.77 -1.35
N SER A 465 2.71 -11.62 -0.83
CA SER A 465 1.67 -11.28 0.14
C SER A 465 1.20 -12.53 0.88
N ILE A 466 0.62 -12.36 2.06
CA ILE A 466 -0.04 -13.44 2.79
C ILE A 466 -1.53 -13.37 2.48
N SER A 467 -2.00 -14.19 1.54
CA SER A 467 -3.40 -14.21 1.13
C SER A 467 -3.77 -15.52 0.46
N LYS A 468 -5.06 -15.86 0.47
CA LYS A 468 -5.60 -17.11 -0.12
C LYS A 468 -5.30 -17.29 -1.61
N HIS A 469 -4.94 -16.21 -2.30
CA HIS A 469 -4.70 -16.21 -3.76
C HIS A 469 -3.21 -16.10 -4.14
N ASN A 470 -2.30 -15.94 -3.16
CA ASN A 470 -0.88 -15.73 -3.45
C ASN A 470 -0.07 -17.02 -3.31
N SER A 471 0.43 -17.54 -4.42
CA SER A 471 1.28 -18.73 -4.49
C SER A 471 2.78 -18.39 -4.61
N ILE A 472 3.15 -17.11 -4.52
CA ILE A 472 4.56 -16.70 -4.55
C ILE A 472 5.28 -17.29 -3.34
N LYS A 473 6.43 -17.92 -3.60
CA LYS A 473 7.30 -18.45 -2.55
C LYS A 473 7.98 -17.33 -1.79
N ILE A 474 7.91 -17.39 -0.48
CA ILE A 474 8.63 -16.48 0.39
C ILE A 474 10.12 -16.80 0.33
N LYS A 475 10.93 -15.78 0.07
CA LYS A 475 12.39 -15.87 -0.03
C LYS A 475 13.07 -15.13 1.12
N ASN A 476 14.30 -15.51 1.43
CA ASN A 476 15.11 -14.84 2.44
C ASN A 476 15.25 -13.34 2.12
N GLY A 477 15.01 -12.47 3.11
CA GLY A 477 15.02 -11.02 2.95
C GLY A 477 13.68 -10.39 2.53
N MET A 478 12.64 -11.18 2.24
CA MET A 478 11.30 -10.61 1.99
C MET A 478 10.67 -10.09 3.28
N ILE A 479 10.12 -8.89 3.22
CA ILE A 479 9.37 -8.26 4.32
C ILE A 479 7.89 -8.33 4.00
N LEU A 480 7.08 -8.68 5.03
CA LEU A 480 5.62 -8.77 4.91
C LEU A 480 4.95 -8.18 6.16
N SER A 481 3.73 -7.66 5.99
CA SER A 481 2.84 -7.45 7.12
C SER A 481 2.23 -8.78 7.59
N ASN A 482 1.89 -8.85 8.87
CA ASN A 482 1.18 -9.94 9.53
C ASN A 482 0.03 -9.30 10.31
N GLU A 483 -1.13 -9.17 9.68
CA GLU A 483 -2.24 -8.28 10.09
C GLU A 483 -3.62 -8.97 10.12
N PRO A 484 -3.79 -10.14 10.74
CA PRO A 484 -5.13 -10.72 10.90
C PRO A 484 -6.05 -9.79 11.68
N GLY A 485 -7.36 -9.86 11.39
CA GLY A 485 -8.33 -9.00 12.05
C GLY A 485 -9.72 -9.64 12.19
N PHE A 486 -10.59 -8.96 12.94
CA PHE A 486 -12.01 -9.28 13.07
C PHE A 486 -12.84 -8.00 13.17
N TYR A 487 -13.92 -7.89 12.39
CA TYR A 487 -14.71 -6.67 12.28
C TYR A 487 -16.20 -6.97 12.44
N LYS A 488 -16.79 -6.49 13.54
CA LYS A 488 -18.22 -6.60 13.79
C LYS A 488 -18.92 -5.29 13.44
N LYS A 489 -19.61 -5.29 12.29
CA LYS A 489 -20.33 -4.10 11.78
C LYS A 489 -21.15 -3.43 12.88
N ASN A 490 -21.08 -2.11 12.97
CA ASN A 490 -21.72 -1.24 13.94
C ASN A 490 -21.30 -1.45 15.42
N HIS A 491 -20.29 -2.28 15.69
CA HIS A 491 -19.82 -2.56 17.04
C HIS A 491 -18.35 -2.19 17.25
N PHE A 492 -17.41 -2.95 16.65
CA PHE A 492 -15.97 -2.75 16.84
C PHE A 492 -15.16 -3.45 15.76
N GLY A 493 -13.88 -3.08 15.66
CA GLY A 493 -12.88 -3.79 14.88
C GLY A 493 -11.65 -4.14 15.72
N ILE A 494 -11.05 -5.28 15.41
CA ILE A 494 -9.80 -5.77 15.98
C ILE A 494 -8.85 -6.06 14.82
N ARG A 495 -7.63 -5.51 14.88
CA ARG A 495 -6.49 -5.89 14.05
C ARG A 495 -5.23 -5.87 14.90
N ILE A 496 -4.38 -6.87 14.70
CA ILE A 496 -3.06 -6.94 15.33
C ILE A 496 -2.07 -7.10 14.18
N GLU A 497 -1.15 -6.15 14.07
CA GLU A 497 -0.21 -6.12 12.97
C GLU A 497 1.22 -5.88 13.43
N ASN A 498 2.13 -6.69 12.90
CA ASN A 498 3.56 -6.46 12.89
C ASN A 498 4.09 -6.59 11.46
N LEU A 499 5.16 -5.88 11.15
CA LEU A 499 6.01 -6.27 10.04
C LEU A 499 6.98 -7.35 10.48
N ILE A 500 7.14 -8.34 9.61
CA ILE A 500 8.04 -9.49 9.78
C ILE A 500 8.92 -9.64 8.54
N TYR A 501 10.12 -10.18 8.70
CA TYR A 501 10.95 -10.52 7.56
C TYR A 501 11.39 -11.98 7.59
N ALA A 502 11.49 -12.58 6.41
CA ALA A 502 11.92 -13.95 6.24
C ALA A 502 13.45 -14.03 6.40
N LYS A 503 13.91 -14.80 7.37
CA LYS A 503 15.33 -14.99 7.69
C LYS A 503 15.72 -16.45 7.59
N LYS A 504 16.66 -16.73 6.69
CA LYS A 504 17.27 -18.05 6.52
C LYS A 504 18.62 -18.10 7.21
N THR A 505 18.80 -19.10 8.05
CA THR A 505 20.10 -19.45 8.68
C THR A 505 20.53 -20.84 8.20
N LYS A 506 21.69 -21.32 8.66
CA LYS A 506 22.13 -22.71 8.40
C LYS A 506 21.11 -23.76 8.91
N ARG A 507 20.38 -23.46 10.01
CA ARG A 507 19.52 -24.42 10.72
C ARG A 507 18.02 -24.18 10.54
N SER A 508 17.61 -22.99 10.13
CA SER A 508 16.19 -22.59 10.11
C SER A 508 15.88 -21.61 9.00
N PHE A 509 14.61 -21.62 8.57
CA PHE A 509 14.04 -20.58 7.73
C PHE A 509 12.69 -20.17 8.32
N ASN A 510 12.65 -19.04 8.99
CA ASN A 510 11.52 -18.55 9.78
C ASN A 510 11.33 -17.05 9.60
N PHE A 511 10.24 -16.50 10.14
CA PHE A 511 10.08 -15.07 10.28
C PHE A 511 10.74 -14.52 11.54
N GLU A 512 11.27 -13.30 11.45
CA GLU A 512 11.64 -12.46 12.60
C GLU A 512 10.76 -11.20 12.62
N ASN A 513 10.34 -10.75 13.80
CA ASN A 513 9.60 -9.49 13.96
C ASN A 513 10.53 -8.29 13.71
N LEU A 514 10.05 -7.34 12.90
CA LEU A 514 10.61 -6.00 12.81
C LEU A 514 9.92 -5.06 13.81
N THR A 515 8.60 -5.17 13.94
CA THR A 515 7.81 -4.30 14.80
C THR A 515 8.01 -4.61 16.28
N LEU A 516 8.35 -3.59 17.04
CA LEU A 516 8.53 -3.62 18.49
C LEU A 516 7.51 -2.67 19.15
N ALA A 517 6.25 -3.07 19.22
CA ALA A 517 5.18 -2.30 19.86
C ALA A 517 4.38 -3.19 20.81
N PRO A 518 4.03 -2.73 22.03
CA PRO A 518 3.30 -3.53 22.99
C PRO A 518 1.96 -4.04 22.46
N LEU A 519 1.61 -5.28 22.80
CA LEU A 519 0.30 -5.88 22.57
C LEU A 519 -0.62 -5.61 23.77
N GLU A 520 -1.94 -5.53 23.53
CA GLU A 520 -2.93 -5.19 24.56
C GLU A 520 -3.27 -6.41 25.44
N LYS A 521 -2.66 -6.50 26.62
CA LYS A 521 -2.87 -7.62 27.53
C LYS A 521 -4.28 -7.68 28.12
N ASP A 522 -4.95 -6.54 28.29
CA ASP A 522 -6.29 -6.49 28.92
C ASP A 522 -7.38 -7.12 28.02
N LEU A 523 -7.10 -7.27 26.70
CA LEU A 523 -7.95 -7.95 25.75
C LEU A 523 -7.64 -9.44 25.60
N ILE A 524 -6.62 -9.98 26.25
CA ILE A 524 -6.26 -11.40 26.14
C ILE A 524 -7.09 -12.24 27.09
N ASN A 525 -7.72 -13.31 26.57
CA ASN A 525 -8.19 -14.43 27.35
C ASN A 525 -7.10 -15.49 27.44
N TYR A 526 -6.32 -15.48 28.53
CA TYR A 526 -5.16 -16.36 28.72
C TYR A 526 -5.50 -17.85 28.81
N GLU A 527 -6.76 -18.20 29.10
CA GLU A 527 -7.24 -19.59 29.10
C GLU A 527 -7.23 -20.21 27.70
N LEU A 528 -7.40 -19.39 26.65
CA LEU A 528 -7.38 -19.85 25.26
C LEU A 528 -5.95 -20.02 24.69
N LEU A 529 -4.92 -19.57 25.41
CA LEU A 529 -3.53 -19.63 24.96
C LEU A 529 -2.86 -20.92 25.47
N ASN A 530 -2.18 -21.62 24.56
CA ASN A 530 -1.28 -22.70 24.92
C ASN A 530 0.09 -22.20 25.42
N LYS A 531 0.95 -23.10 25.89
CA LYS A 531 2.28 -22.79 26.42
C LYS A 531 3.16 -22.04 25.38
N ILE A 532 3.19 -22.50 24.14
CA ILE A 532 4.01 -21.89 23.06
C ILE A 532 3.57 -20.45 22.80
N GLU A 533 2.25 -20.20 22.80
CA GLU A 533 1.70 -18.86 22.56
C GLU A 533 1.99 -17.91 23.74
N LYS A 534 1.94 -18.40 24.98
CA LYS A 534 2.32 -17.66 26.20
C LYS A 534 3.82 -17.34 26.19
N ASP A 535 4.67 -18.31 25.85
CA ASP A 535 6.12 -18.14 25.75
C ASP A 535 6.51 -17.12 24.65
N TYR A 536 5.76 -17.14 23.51
CA TYR A 536 5.94 -16.13 22.46
C TYR A 536 5.65 -14.72 22.98
N LEU A 537 4.52 -14.53 23.67
CA LEU A 537 4.13 -13.23 24.22
C LEU A 537 5.13 -12.71 25.24
N PHE A 538 5.57 -13.56 26.15
CA PHE A 538 6.59 -13.23 27.13
C PHE A 538 7.88 -12.75 26.45
N LYS A 539 8.43 -13.53 25.52
CA LYS A 539 9.65 -13.19 24.78
C LYS A 539 9.48 -11.91 23.95
N TYR A 540 8.31 -11.72 23.34
CA TYR A 540 8.02 -10.53 22.56
C TYR A 540 8.02 -9.26 23.41
N HIS A 541 7.35 -9.26 24.57
CA HIS A 541 7.34 -8.12 25.49
C HIS A 541 8.69 -7.90 26.17
N LEU A 542 9.39 -8.96 26.52
CA LEU A 542 10.75 -8.88 27.08
C LEU A 542 11.71 -8.20 26.11
N ASN A 543 11.64 -8.53 24.82
CA ASN A 543 12.43 -7.88 23.78
C ASN A 543 12.12 -6.37 23.67
N ILE A 544 10.84 -5.99 23.71
CA ILE A 544 10.42 -4.57 23.70
C ILE A 544 10.96 -3.85 24.95
N TYR A 545 10.85 -4.47 26.12
CA TYR A 545 11.37 -3.90 27.36
C TYR A 545 12.89 -3.71 27.32
N SER A 546 13.60 -4.71 26.89
CA SER A 546 15.06 -4.67 26.74
C SER A 546 15.50 -3.54 25.80
N GLU A 547 14.79 -3.34 24.69
CA GLU A 547 15.13 -2.30 23.70
C GLU A 547 14.81 -0.88 24.19
N PHE A 548 13.69 -0.69 24.95
CA PHE A 548 13.17 0.65 25.23
C PHE A 548 13.27 1.11 26.69
N SER A 549 13.52 0.23 27.65
CA SER A 549 13.49 0.58 29.08
C SER A 549 14.42 1.74 29.44
N GLY A 550 15.59 1.83 28.82
CA GLY A 550 16.55 2.93 29.02
C GLY A 550 16.15 4.26 28.34
N LEU A 551 15.21 4.21 27.37
CA LEU A 551 14.75 5.38 26.59
C LEU A 551 13.42 5.96 27.13
N LEU A 552 12.76 5.28 28.05
CA LEU A 552 11.47 5.63 28.63
C LEU A 552 11.65 6.34 29.97
N ASN A 553 10.70 7.25 30.31
CA ASN A 553 10.65 7.82 31.64
C ASN A 553 10.22 6.77 32.70
N LYS A 554 10.37 7.10 33.99
CA LYS A 554 10.11 6.16 35.10
C LYS A 554 8.69 5.56 35.08
N LYS A 555 7.66 6.36 34.74
CA LYS A 555 6.26 5.91 34.70
C LYS A 555 6.00 4.99 33.50
N GLU A 556 6.47 5.38 32.32
CA GLU A 556 6.39 4.57 31.08
C GLU A 556 7.10 3.23 31.24
N ARG A 557 8.33 3.24 31.81
CA ARG A 557 9.11 2.01 32.06
C ARG A 557 8.42 1.09 33.06
N LYS A 558 7.89 1.63 34.17
CA LYS A 558 7.13 0.83 35.15
C LYS A 558 5.91 0.17 34.50
N TRP A 559 5.17 0.92 33.68
CA TRP A 559 4.04 0.36 32.94
C TRP A 559 4.48 -0.72 31.95
N LEU A 560 5.53 -0.48 31.17
CA LEU A 560 6.01 -1.47 30.19
C LEU A 560 6.44 -2.77 30.86
N ALA A 561 7.07 -2.71 32.05
CA ALA A 561 7.43 -3.87 32.86
C ALA A 561 6.22 -4.73 33.27
N THR A 562 5.02 -4.13 33.43
CA THR A 562 3.80 -4.89 33.76
C THR A 562 3.28 -5.76 32.63
N LEU A 563 3.82 -5.62 31.40
CA LEU A 563 3.39 -6.39 30.23
C LEU A 563 4.18 -7.70 30.08
N ILE A 564 5.32 -7.82 30.73
CA ILE A 564 6.15 -9.02 30.80
C ILE A 564 5.54 -9.98 31.81
#